data_f255141513687f35321182d2b444ea52
#
_entry.id   f255141513687f35321182d2b444ea52
#
_cell.length_a   1.000
_cell.length_b   1.000
_cell.length_c   1.000
_cell.angle_alpha   90.00
_cell.angle_beta   90.00
_cell.angle_gamma   90.00
#
_symmetry.space_group_name_H-M   'P 1'
#
loop_
_entity.id
_entity.type
_entity.pdbx_description
1 polymer ?
#
loop_
_entity_poly.entity_id
_entity_poly.type
_entity_poly.pdbx_seq_one_letter_code
_entity_poly.pdbx_strand_id
1 'polypeptide(L)'
;NRNWVYDPSDTGFTAIPQFDRYVFNPKLFLYLTEHTQISIGLNAMFEDRLGGDIEYIKGKGDDTHSYFEKNKTQRHSTQLTFGHRFNEKDRLDFKNSVTYFKRNIGVPSYSFEGVQVSTFSELSYTHTNQKTEWVAGLNLWTDKFDENKLTDFQPRDYNQTILGAFVQNNWEATEWLNLETGLRTDYVPDYGTAILPRVSAHFKITDNFSSRLGGGFGYKTPTIFTEDSERLQYQHVLPIDKDKNKLERSYGLNIDFNYVTSFCDGNITFSINQLFFYTYLDNPLLLQSTTDGLYRLNNITGHTDSKGGETNVKIGYKDFHLYLGYTFTDTGTKENGIRQENILTPKHRLNSILMYEVEDKWKIGLEAYYFSPQKLGDGLKGKQYVVCGFMIEKIWEMFSLYAN
;
A
#
# COMPACT_ATOMS: atom_id res chain seq x y z
N ASN A 1 -16.63 -14.93 4.97
CA ASN A 1 -16.61 -15.43 6.35
C ASN A 1 -15.98 -16.81 6.39
N ARG A 2 -15.25 -17.12 7.45
CA ARG A 2 -14.58 -18.40 7.64
C ARG A 2 -14.71 -18.86 9.10
N ASN A 3 -15.39 -19.99 9.29
CA ASN A 3 -15.76 -20.48 10.63
C ASN A 3 -15.11 -21.83 10.96
N TRP A 4 -14.08 -22.24 10.22
CA TRP A 4 -13.36 -23.51 10.50
C TRP A 4 -11.89 -23.27 10.79
N VAL A 5 -11.32 -24.16 11.59
CA VAL A 5 -9.89 -24.20 11.91
C VAL A 5 -9.10 -24.64 10.68
N TYR A 6 -7.96 -23.99 10.44
CA TYR A 6 -7.04 -24.34 9.36
C TYR A 6 -5.60 -24.35 9.85
N ASP A 7 -5.02 -25.54 9.88
CA ASP A 7 -3.64 -25.81 10.26
C ASP A 7 -3.03 -26.85 9.32
N PRO A 8 -2.57 -26.47 8.13
CA PRO A 8 -2.01 -27.40 7.16
C PRO A 8 -0.63 -27.92 7.56
N SER A 9 0.01 -27.33 8.57
CA SER A 9 1.36 -27.67 9.04
C SER A 9 1.37 -28.49 10.30
N ASP A 10 0.19 -28.83 10.84
CA ASP A 10 -0.01 -29.61 12.07
C ASP A 10 0.81 -29.07 13.26
N THR A 11 0.75 -27.73 13.41
CA THR A 11 1.47 -27.02 14.49
C THR A 11 0.66 -26.90 15.75
N GLY A 12 -0.63 -27.19 15.74
CA GLY A 12 -1.58 -26.93 16.81
C GLY A 12 -2.07 -25.48 16.87
N PHE A 13 -1.66 -24.64 15.90
CA PHE A 13 -2.08 -23.24 15.79
C PHE A 13 -2.75 -22.96 14.45
N THR A 14 -3.66 -22.00 14.44
CA THR A 14 -4.31 -21.59 13.18
C THR A 14 -3.33 -20.89 12.26
N ALA A 15 -3.12 -21.40 11.04
CA ALA A 15 -2.39 -20.70 9.99
C ALA A 15 -3.19 -19.53 9.41
N ILE A 16 -4.52 -19.65 9.39
CA ILE A 16 -5.45 -18.57 9.03
C ILE A 16 -6.54 -18.52 10.12
N PRO A 17 -6.79 -17.35 10.72
CA PRO A 17 -7.80 -17.20 11.77
C PRO A 17 -9.21 -17.48 11.22
N GLN A 18 -10.13 -17.81 12.11
CA GLN A 18 -11.56 -17.69 11.84
C GLN A 18 -11.89 -16.21 11.71
N PHE A 19 -12.80 -15.82 10.81
CA PHE A 19 -13.25 -14.45 10.72
C PHE A 19 -14.64 -14.30 10.12
N ASP A 20 -15.33 -13.27 10.60
CA ASP A 20 -16.52 -12.70 9.99
C ASP A 20 -16.24 -11.28 9.56
N ARG A 21 -16.51 -10.96 8.29
CA ARG A 21 -16.32 -9.63 7.73
C ARG A 21 -17.55 -9.22 6.94
N TYR A 22 -18.06 -8.04 7.24
CA TYR A 22 -19.15 -7.37 6.52
C TYR A 22 -18.66 -6.05 5.98
N VAL A 23 -18.91 -5.80 4.71
CA VAL A 23 -18.50 -4.57 4.03
C VAL A 23 -19.70 -4.00 3.27
N PHE A 24 -19.90 -2.69 3.43
CA PHE A 24 -20.97 -1.95 2.74
C PHE A 24 -20.37 -0.69 2.10
N ASN A 25 -20.47 -0.55 0.75
CA ASN A 25 -19.81 0.48 -0.04
C ASN A 25 -20.77 1.15 -1.04
N PRO A 26 -21.79 1.91 -0.62
CA PRO A 26 -22.63 2.67 -1.55
C PRO A 26 -21.86 3.91 -2.06
N LYS A 27 -22.11 4.24 -3.33
CA LYS A 27 -21.63 5.46 -3.94
C LYS A 27 -22.74 6.12 -4.75
N LEU A 28 -22.94 7.42 -4.53
CA LEU A 28 -23.92 8.25 -5.22
C LEU A 28 -23.18 9.23 -6.13
N PHE A 29 -23.63 9.36 -7.36
CA PHE A 29 -23.17 10.34 -8.32
C PHE A 29 -24.30 11.29 -8.67
N LEU A 30 -24.04 12.59 -8.56
CA LEU A 30 -24.98 13.65 -8.85
C LEU A 30 -24.36 14.55 -9.94
N TYR A 31 -25.01 14.60 -11.07
CA TYR A 31 -24.66 15.47 -12.19
C TYR A 31 -25.60 16.68 -12.15
N LEU A 32 -25.20 17.75 -11.46
CA LEU A 32 -26.05 18.93 -11.25
C LEU A 32 -26.21 19.75 -12.51
N THR A 33 -25.14 19.81 -13.31
CA THR A 33 -25.10 20.39 -14.65
C THR A 33 -24.09 19.64 -15.52
N GLU A 34 -23.98 19.95 -16.81
CA GLU A 34 -22.92 19.41 -17.70
C GLU A 34 -21.50 19.76 -17.23
N HIS A 35 -21.39 20.76 -16.36
CA HIS A 35 -20.11 21.26 -15.84
C HIS A 35 -19.88 20.98 -14.35
N THR A 36 -20.89 20.48 -13.63
CA THR A 36 -20.82 20.32 -12.17
C THR A 36 -21.22 18.92 -11.76
N GLN A 37 -20.31 18.21 -11.11
CA GLN A 37 -20.55 16.86 -10.60
C GLN A 37 -20.18 16.77 -9.12
N ILE A 38 -20.94 15.96 -8.38
CA ILE A 38 -20.65 15.59 -7.00
C ILE A 38 -20.67 14.07 -6.91
N SER A 39 -19.73 13.47 -6.17
CA SER A 39 -19.88 12.09 -5.76
C SER A 39 -19.74 11.96 -4.24
N ILE A 40 -20.59 11.14 -3.64
CA ILE A 40 -20.60 10.85 -2.22
C ILE A 40 -20.49 9.33 -2.06
N GLY A 41 -19.46 8.88 -1.35
CA GLY A 41 -19.24 7.49 -1.04
C GLY A 41 -19.24 7.24 0.46
N LEU A 42 -19.76 6.10 0.87
CA LEU A 42 -19.64 5.57 2.22
C LEU A 42 -18.95 4.22 2.15
N ASN A 43 -18.06 3.95 3.10
CA ASN A 43 -17.48 2.63 3.31
C ASN A 43 -17.71 2.27 4.78
N ALA A 44 -18.36 1.15 5.04
CA ALA A 44 -18.49 0.61 6.38
C ALA A 44 -17.98 -0.83 6.39
N MET A 45 -17.03 -1.12 7.27
CA MET A 45 -16.47 -2.46 7.46
C MET A 45 -16.51 -2.83 8.94
N PHE A 46 -16.99 -4.05 9.20
CA PHE A 46 -16.95 -4.70 10.51
C PHE A 46 -16.26 -6.03 10.34
N GLU A 47 -15.30 -6.31 11.21
CA GLU A 47 -14.56 -7.57 11.19
C GLU A 47 -14.31 -8.07 12.60
N ASP A 48 -14.54 -9.35 12.83
CA ASP A 48 -14.16 -10.10 14.04
C ASP A 48 -13.29 -11.29 13.60
N ARG A 49 -12.07 -11.39 14.15
CA ARG A 49 -11.13 -12.47 13.89
C ARG A 49 -10.75 -13.15 15.19
N LEU A 50 -10.60 -14.47 15.12
CA LEU A 50 -10.10 -15.30 16.21
C LEU A 50 -9.08 -16.30 15.66
N GLY A 51 -7.84 -16.21 16.11
CA GLY A 51 -6.75 -17.12 15.81
C GLY A 51 -6.08 -17.60 17.09
N GLY A 52 -5.11 -18.50 16.97
CA GLY A 52 -4.33 -19.03 18.07
C GLY A 52 -4.37 -20.55 18.18
N ASP A 53 -4.31 -21.05 19.41
CA ASP A 53 -4.36 -22.49 19.70
C ASP A 53 -5.67 -23.11 19.26
N ILE A 54 -5.59 -24.22 18.56
CA ILE A 54 -6.73 -24.92 17.96
C ILE A 54 -7.70 -25.45 18.99
N GLU A 55 -7.22 -25.97 20.11
CA GLU A 55 -8.08 -26.52 21.15
C GLU A 55 -8.82 -25.39 21.89
N TYR A 56 -8.15 -24.24 22.09
CA TYR A 56 -8.82 -23.04 22.59
C TYR A 56 -9.96 -22.60 21.67
N ILE A 57 -9.71 -22.53 20.36
CA ILE A 57 -10.72 -22.08 19.38
C ILE A 57 -11.89 -23.07 19.27
N LYS A 58 -11.64 -24.37 19.47
CA LYS A 58 -12.70 -25.39 19.54
C LYS A 58 -13.48 -25.38 20.87
N GLY A 59 -13.16 -24.48 21.79
CA GLY A 59 -13.81 -24.38 23.10
C GLY A 59 -13.33 -25.41 24.11
N LYS A 60 -12.15 -26.03 23.89
CA LYS A 60 -11.51 -27.02 24.76
C LYS A 60 -10.20 -26.47 25.38
N GLY A 61 -10.11 -25.15 25.50
CA GLY A 61 -8.94 -24.50 26.11
C GLY A 61 -8.74 -24.92 27.57
N ASP A 62 -7.48 -25.06 27.97
CA ASP A 62 -7.01 -25.35 29.33
C ASP A 62 -5.73 -24.54 29.63
N ASP A 63 -5.04 -24.82 30.73
CA ASP A 63 -3.80 -24.11 31.10
C ASP A 63 -2.67 -24.27 30.07
N THR A 64 -2.69 -25.33 29.27
CA THR A 64 -1.69 -25.60 28.22
C THR A 64 -2.14 -25.12 26.84
N HIS A 65 -3.43 -25.03 26.62
CA HIS A 65 -4.08 -24.60 25.37
C HIS A 65 -4.85 -23.29 25.58
N SER A 66 -4.15 -22.26 26.03
CA SER A 66 -4.76 -20.98 26.44
C SER A 66 -4.50 -19.81 25.49
N TYR A 67 -3.62 -19.97 24.50
CA TYR A 67 -3.26 -18.87 23.62
C TYR A 67 -4.34 -18.56 22.59
N PHE A 68 -4.74 -17.32 22.52
CA PHE A 68 -5.61 -16.78 21.48
C PHE A 68 -5.16 -15.39 21.06
N GLU A 69 -5.49 -15.00 19.84
CA GLU A 69 -5.50 -13.63 19.35
C GLU A 69 -6.87 -13.30 18.80
N LYS A 70 -7.56 -12.37 19.46
CA LYS A 70 -8.83 -11.82 19.03
C LYS A 70 -8.65 -10.41 18.49
N ASN A 71 -9.16 -10.14 17.29
CA ASN A 71 -9.04 -8.83 16.66
C ASN A 71 -10.41 -8.39 16.15
N LYS A 72 -10.94 -7.32 16.76
CA LYS A 72 -12.19 -6.68 16.34
C LYS A 72 -11.90 -5.34 15.71
N THR A 73 -12.34 -5.16 14.49
CA THR A 73 -12.09 -3.95 13.71
C THR A 73 -13.41 -3.36 13.20
N GLN A 74 -13.53 -2.05 13.32
CA GLN A 74 -14.59 -1.25 12.71
C GLN A 74 -13.93 -0.11 11.92
N ARG A 75 -14.34 0.06 10.68
CA ARG A 75 -13.91 1.18 9.84
C ARG A 75 -15.12 1.80 9.15
N HIS A 76 -15.26 3.10 9.30
CA HIS A 76 -16.27 3.89 8.61
C HIS A 76 -15.56 5.04 7.90
N SER A 77 -15.72 5.13 6.59
CA SER A 77 -15.11 6.22 5.80
C SER A 77 -16.16 6.89 4.93
N THR A 78 -16.09 8.19 4.86
CA THR A 78 -16.82 9.00 3.87
C THR A 78 -15.87 9.45 2.77
N GLN A 79 -16.40 9.63 1.58
CA GLN A 79 -15.71 10.24 0.45
C GLN A 79 -16.65 11.25 -0.20
N LEU A 80 -16.18 12.48 -0.34
CA LEU A 80 -16.87 13.53 -1.06
C LEU A 80 -15.95 14.05 -2.16
N THR A 81 -16.42 14.08 -3.38
CA THR A 81 -15.76 14.81 -4.46
C THR A 81 -16.74 15.81 -5.07
N PHE A 82 -16.26 16.99 -5.34
CA PHE A 82 -16.95 18.02 -6.08
C PHE A 82 -16.04 18.46 -7.22
N GLY A 83 -16.55 18.51 -8.44
CA GLY A 83 -15.84 19.01 -9.59
C GLY A 83 -16.69 20.02 -10.33
N HIS A 84 -16.09 21.17 -10.65
CA HIS A 84 -16.73 22.20 -11.48
C HIS A 84 -15.80 22.66 -12.58
N ARG A 85 -16.29 22.59 -13.82
CA ARG A 85 -15.59 23.09 -15.02
C ARG A 85 -16.14 24.45 -15.38
N PHE A 86 -15.33 25.50 -15.26
CA PHE A 86 -15.71 26.86 -15.61
C PHE A 86 -15.79 27.05 -17.13
N ASN A 87 -14.87 26.40 -17.85
CA ASN A 87 -14.77 26.37 -19.29
C ASN A 87 -13.92 25.14 -19.73
N GLU A 88 -13.56 25.05 -21.02
CA GLU A 88 -12.75 23.93 -21.55
C GLU A 88 -11.34 23.84 -20.95
N LYS A 89 -10.82 24.93 -20.39
CA LYS A 89 -9.45 25.02 -19.87
C LYS A 89 -9.37 24.98 -18.34
N ASP A 90 -10.43 25.41 -17.65
CA ASP A 90 -10.37 25.74 -16.22
C ASP A 90 -11.33 24.86 -15.43
N ARG A 91 -10.78 24.17 -14.43
CA ARG A 91 -11.51 23.26 -13.54
C ARG A 91 -11.11 23.43 -12.10
N LEU A 92 -12.10 23.39 -11.21
CA LEU A 92 -11.92 23.33 -9.76
C LEU A 92 -12.39 21.98 -9.25
N ASP A 93 -11.55 21.33 -8.44
CA ASP A 93 -11.87 20.09 -7.77
C ASP A 93 -11.72 20.25 -6.25
N PHE A 94 -12.68 19.74 -5.52
CA PHE A 94 -12.60 19.58 -4.07
C PHE A 94 -12.80 18.11 -3.73
N LYS A 95 -11.93 17.59 -2.88
CA LYS A 95 -11.99 16.21 -2.35
C LYS A 95 -11.94 16.24 -0.84
N ASN A 96 -12.78 15.44 -0.22
CA ASN A 96 -12.75 15.25 1.24
C ASN A 96 -12.97 13.77 1.57
N SER A 97 -12.26 13.29 2.58
CA SER A 97 -12.56 12.01 3.21
C SER A 97 -12.42 12.13 4.72
N VAL A 98 -13.30 11.45 5.45
CA VAL A 98 -13.23 11.29 6.90
C VAL A 98 -13.27 9.80 7.19
N THR A 99 -12.32 9.32 7.99
CA THR A 99 -12.25 7.92 8.39
C THR A 99 -12.28 7.82 9.91
N TYR A 100 -13.21 7.03 10.41
CA TYR A 100 -13.24 6.52 11.78
C TYR A 100 -12.76 5.07 11.76
N PHE A 101 -11.77 4.75 12.57
CA PHE A 101 -11.21 3.43 12.69
C PHE A 101 -11.10 3.05 14.17
N LYS A 102 -11.75 1.97 14.57
CA LYS A 102 -11.63 1.38 15.90
C LYS A 102 -11.07 -0.02 15.79
N ARG A 103 -10.04 -0.32 16.59
CA ARG A 103 -9.45 -1.65 16.67
C ARG A 103 -9.29 -2.08 18.12
N ASN A 104 -9.63 -3.34 18.39
CA ASN A 104 -9.39 -4.00 19.64
C ASN A 104 -8.65 -5.32 19.36
N ILE A 105 -7.45 -5.48 19.92
CA ILE A 105 -6.65 -6.70 19.88
C ILE A 105 -6.60 -7.26 21.31
N GLY A 106 -7.01 -8.51 21.50
CA GLY A 106 -6.94 -9.21 22.76
C GLY A 106 -6.08 -10.47 22.63
N VAL A 107 -5.13 -10.64 23.53
CA VAL A 107 -4.34 -11.85 23.74
C VAL A 107 -4.37 -12.22 25.21
N PRO A 108 -3.91 -13.41 25.65
CA PRO A 108 -3.85 -13.72 27.07
C PRO A 108 -3.13 -12.64 27.87
N SER A 109 -3.79 -12.13 28.90
CA SER A 109 -3.26 -11.11 29.85
C SER A 109 -2.97 -9.72 29.26
N TYR A 110 -3.32 -9.44 28.00
CA TYR A 110 -3.12 -8.12 27.39
C TYR A 110 -4.23 -7.78 26.40
N SER A 111 -4.58 -6.50 26.34
CA SER A 111 -5.42 -5.97 25.27
C SER A 111 -4.96 -4.59 24.84
N PHE A 112 -5.07 -4.34 23.54
CA PHE A 112 -4.89 -3.04 22.92
C PHE A 112 -6.24 -2.60 22.34
N GLU A 113 -6.71 -1.42 22.72
CA GLU A 113 -7.90 -0.82 22.13
C GLU A 113 -7.63 0.64 21.80
N GLY A 114 -7.94 1.05 20.58
CA GLY A 114 -7.76 2.44 20.17
C GLY A 114 -8.74 2.86 19.10
N VAL A 115 -8.96 4.15 19.03
CA VAL A 115 -9.78 4.83 18.03
C VAL A 115 -8.92 5.84 17.29
N GLN A 116 -8.96 5.77 15.98
CA GLN A 116 -8.30 6.73 15.08
C GLN A 116 -9.35 7.44 14.25
N VAL A 117 -9.25 8.77 14.20
CA VAL A 117 -10.05 9.62 13.32
C VAL A 117 -9.12 10.40 12.42
N SER A 118 -9.21 10.14 11.12
CA SER A 118 -8.39 10.81 10.10
C SER A 118 -9.26 11.59 9.14
N THR A 119 -8.82 12.78 8.75
CA THR A 119 -9.48 13.57 7.70
C THR A 119 -8.48 13.97 6.63
N PHE A 120 -8.93 14.03 5.41
CA PHE A 120 -8.20 14.61 4.29
C PHE A 120 -9.11 15.53 3.51
N SER A 121 -8.65 16.73 3.24
CA SER A 121 -9.32 17.71 2.37
C SER A 121 -8.33 18.28 1.37
N GLU A 122 -8.70 18.35 0.12
CA GLU A 122 -7.88 18.92 -0.96
C GLU A 122 -8.75 19.81 -1.85
N LEU A 123 -8.27 21.02 -2.11
CA LEU A 123 -8.81 21.92 -3.12
C LEU A 123 -7.75 22.12 -4.19
N SER A 124 -8.07 21.82 -5.44
CA SER A 124 -7.16 21.99 -6.57
C SER A 124 -7.82 22.70 -7.74
N TYR A 125 -7.04 23.55 -8.37
CA TYR A 125 -7.40 24.23 -9.61
C TYR A 125 -6.50 23.76 -10.74
N THR A 126 -7.12 23.38 -11.84
CA THR A 126 -6.45 22.91 -13.07
C THR A 126 -6.66 23.92 -14.19
N HIS A 127 -5.56 24.29 -14.85
CA HIS A 127 -5.57 25.09 -16.07
C HIS A 127 -4.88 24.34 -17.20
N THR A 128 -5.61 24.04 -18.28
CA THR A 128 -5.11 23.27 -19.42
C THR A 128 -5.00 24.19 -20.65
N ASN A 129 -3.82 24.21 -21.24
CA ASN A 129 -3.53 24.77 -22.56
C ASN A 129 -3.18 23.66 -23.55
N GLN A 130 -2.94 24.03 -24.82
CA GLN A 130 -2.62 23.05 -25.87
C GLN A 130 -1.46 22.08 -25.53
N LYS A 131 -0.43 22.59 -24.86
CA LYS A 131 0.80 21.82 -24.54
C LYS A 131 1.12 21.76 -23.04
N THR A 132 0.35 22.42 -22.19
CA THR A 132 0.64 22.47 -20.77
C THR A 132 -0.62 22.29 -19.95
N GLU A 133 -0.51 21.52 -18.89
CA GLU A 133 -1.51 21.45 -17.83
C GLU A 133 -0.87 21.85 -16.51
N TRP A 134 -1.44 22.85 -15.86
CA TRP A 134 -1.04 23.28 -14.53
C TRP A 134 -2.08 22.91 -13.50
N VAL A 135 -1.63 22.31 -12.42
CA VAL A 135 -2.47 22.01 -11.26
C VAL A 135 -1.85 22.68 -10.04
N ALA A 136 -2.61 23.51 -9.35
CA ALA A 136 -2.20 24.09 -8.07
C ALA A 136 -3.24 23.79 -7.01
N GLY A 137 -2.82 23.47 -5.79
CA GLY A 137 -3.77 23.10 -4.76
C GLY A 137 -3.24 23.24 -3.34
N LEU A 138 -4.20 23.16 -2.42
CA LEU A 138 -3.99 23.14 -0.98
C LEU A 138 -4.59 21.87 -0.41
N ASN A 139 -3.96 21.30 0.61
CA ASN A 139 -4.53 20.18 1.35
C ASN A 139 -4.38 20.35 2.86
N LEU A 140 -5.31 19.76 3.57
CA LEU A 140 -5.32 19.60 5.00
C LEU A 140 -5.49 18.14 5.33
N TRP A 141 -4.58 17.57 6.09
CA TRP A 141 -4.68 16.24 6.65
C TRP A 141 -4.63 16.32 8.17
N THR A 142 -5.56 15.63 8.83
CA THR A 142 -5.55 15.47 10.29
C THR A 142 -5.61 14.00 10.63
N ASP A 143 -4.91 13.61 11.68
CA ASP A 143 -4.91 12.25 12.19
C ASP A 143 -4.82 12.26 13.70
N LYS A 144 -5.89 11.83 14.36
CA LYS A 144 -5.99 11.75 15.81
C LYS A 144 -6.18 10.29 16.21
N PHE A 145 -5.34 9.84 17.13
CA PHE A 145 -5.43 8.54 17.75
C PHE A 145 -5.57 8.69 19.27
N ASP A 146 -6.60 8.05 19.82
CA ASP A 146 -6.86 7.97 21.25
C ASP A 146 -6.82 6.49 21.65
N GLU A 147 -5.93 6.13 22.58
CA GLU A 147 -5.82 4.78 23.12
C GLU A 147 -6.65 4.65 24.40
N ASN A 148 -7.43 3.59 24.48
CA ASN A 148 -8.19 3.28 25.68
C ASN A 148 -7.27 2.71 26.76
N LYS A 149 -7.18 3.38 27.90
CA LYS A 149 -6.36 2.91 29.03
C LYS A 149 -7.00 1.68 29.68
N LEU A 150 -6.43 0.51 29.44
CA LEU A 150 -6.80 -0.72 30.13
C LEU A 150 -5.77 -1.14 31.21
N THR A 151 -4.60 -0.47 31.26
CA THR A 151 -3.48 -0.79 32.15
C THR A 151 -2.75 0.47 32.63
N ASP A 152 -1.81 0.33 33.56
CA ASP A 152 -0.96 1.40 34.11
C ASP A 152 0.07 1.98 33.10
N PHE A 153 0.00 1.60 31.82
CA PHE A 153 0.88 2.14 30.79
C PHE A 153 0.44 3.54 30.34
N GLN A 154 1.45 4.36 29.98
CA GLN A 154 1.21 5.67 29.37
C GLN A 154 0.50 5.49 28.02
N PRO A 155 -0.63 6.17 27.77
CA PRO A 155 -1.33 6.07 26.48
C PRO A 155 -0.47 6.61 25.36
N ARG A 156 -0.61 5.99 24.17
CA ARG A 156 0.14 6.35 22.97
C ARG A 156 -0.65 7.28 22.06
N ASP A 157 -1.41 8.17 22.68
CA ASP A 157 -2.25 9.14 22.00
C ASP A 157 -1.41 10.09 21.14
N TYR A 158 -1.93 10.46 20.01
CA TYR A 158 -1.35 11.53 19.20
C TYR A 158 -2.42 12.32 18.44
N ASN A 159 -2.06 13.53 18.06
CA ASN A 159 -2.83 14.40 17.20
C ASN A 159 -1.86 15.07 16.23
N GLN A 160 -2.04 14.79 14.95
CA GLN A 160 -1.23 15.34 13.86
C GLN A 160 -2.11 16.17 12.94
N THR A 161 -1.59 17.32 12.52
CA THR A 161 -2.22 18.18 11.50
C THR A 161 -1.16 18.52 10.48
N ILE A 162 -1.44 18.38 9.20
CA ILE A 162 -0.52 18.70 8.12
C ILE A 162 -1.24 19.64 7.17
N LEU A 163 -0.60 20.78 6.90
CA LEU A 163 -1.02 21.75 5.92
C LEU A 163 -0.09 21.66 4.72
N GLY A 164 -0.64 21.38 3.55
CA GLY A 164 0.13 21.23 2.33
C GLY A 164 -0.30 22.20 1.24
N ALA A 165 0.68 22.65 0.46
CA ALA A 165 0.46 23.36 -0.79
C ALA A 165 1.28 22.71 -1.89
N PHE A 166 0.74 22.64 -3.11
CA PHE A 166 1.44 22.05 -4.24
C PHE A 166 1.13 22.76 -5.55
N VAL A 167 2.09 22.64 -6.45
CA VAL A 167 1.95 23.00 -7.86
C VAL A 167 2.58 21.91 -8.72
N GLN A 168 1.91 21.55 -9.77
CA GLN A 168 2.38 20.56 -10.76
C GLN A 168 2.18 21.12 -12.15
N ASN A 169 3.09 20.80 -13.05
CA ASN A 169 3.00 21.09 -14.46
C ASN A 169 3.24 19.80 -15.26
N ASN A 170 2.38 19.54 -16.21
CA ASN A 170 2.58 18.56 -17.27
C ASN A 170 2.78 19.31 -18.57
N TRP A 171 3.92 19.14 -19.23
CA TRP A 171 4.33 19.85 -20.41
C TRP A 171 4.71 18.92 -21.56
N GLU A 172 3.92 18.95 -22.64
CA GLU A 172 4.28 18.35 -23.91
C GLU A 172 5.34 19.20 -24.63
N ALA A 173 6.60 19.07 -24.18
CA ALA A 173 7.72 19.91 -24.65
C ALA A 173 7.95 19.74 -26.15
N THR A 174 7.86 18.49 -26.64
CA THR A 174 7.93 18.09 -28.04
C THR A 174 6.99 16.89 -28.30
N GLU A 175 6.86 16.45 -29.55
CA GLU A 175 6.11 15.24 -29.91
C GLU A 175 6.67 13.95 -29.27
N TRP A 176 7.98 13.96 -28.94
CA TRP A 176 8.67 12.82 -28.36
C TRP A 176 9.00 12.98 -26.87
N LEU A 177 8.79 14.17 -26.26
CA LEU A 177 9.14 14.46 -24.88
C LEU A 177 7.97 15.11 -24.13
N ASN A 178 7.50 14.43 -23.08
CA ASN A 178 6.58 14.96 -22.09
C ASN A 178 7.28 15.08 -20.74
N LEU A 179 7.20 16.24 -20.11
CA LEU A 179 7.80 16.54 -18.81
C LEU A 179 6.71 16.78 -17.77
N GLU A 180 6.79 16.07 -16.66
CA GLU A 180 5.99 16.32 -15.47
C GLU A 180 6.89 16.86 -14.38
N THR A 181 6.60 18.02 -13.84
CA THR A 181 7.33 18.63 -12.73
C THR A 181 6.36 19.01 -11.64
N GLY A 182 6.75 18.83 -10.39
CA GLY A 182 5.91 19.17 -9.24
C GLY A 182 6.75 19.63 -8.06
N LEU A 183 6.17 20.52 -7.30
CA LEU A 183 6.69 20.94 -6.00
C LEU A 183 5.53 20.93 -5.01
N ARG A 184 5.73 20.21 -3.92
CA ARG A 184 4.83 20.19 -2.77
C ARG A 184 5.59 20.64 -1.52
N THR A 185 4.93 21.39 -0.67
CA THR A 185 5.44 21.79 0.64
C THR A 185 4.39 21.49 1.68
N ASP A 186 4.77 20.69 2.68
CA ASP A 186 3.90 20.35 3.81
C ASP A 186 4.49 20.93 5.10
N TYR A 187 3.65 21.60 5.87
CA TYR A 187 3.97 22.05 7.23
C TYR A 187 3.37 21.06 8.23
N VAL A 188 4.25 20.45 9.02
CA VAL A 188 3.92 19.48 10.09
C VAL A 188 4.29 20.14 11.42
N PRO A 189 3.35 20.62 12.25
CA PRO A 189 3.62 21.49 13.41
C PRO A 189 4.72 20.95 14.35
N ASP A 190 4.71 19.65 14.67
CA ASP A 190 5.68 19.06 15.60
C ASP A 190 7.05 18.77 14.96
N TYR A 191 7.16 18.78 13.61
CA TYR A 191 8.34 18.29 12.88
C TYR A 191 8.89 19.28 11.85
N GLY A 192 8.23 20.41 11.63
CA GLY A 192 8.66 21.45 10.70
C GLY A 192 8.17 21.25 9.27
N THR A 193 8.94 21.74 8.30
CA THR A 193 8.53 21.78 6.90
C THR A 193 9.20 20.67 6.08
N ALA A 194 8.41 19.99 5.25
CA ALA A 194 8.88 19.06 4.24
C ALA A 194 8.72 19.69 2.84
N ILE A 195 9.81 19.75 2.06
CA ILE A 195 9.81 20.23 0.67
C ILE A 195 10.04 19.01 -0.23
N LEU A 196 9.13 18.77 -1.16
CA LEU A 196 8.96 17.54 -1.92
C LEU A 196 8.93 17.83 -3.43
N PRO A 197 10.08 18.06 -4.05
CA PRO A 197 10.17 18.17 -5.51
C PRO A 197 9.97 16.79 -6.16
N ARG A 198 9.34 16.79 -7.33
CA ARG A 198 9.18 15.62 -8.20
C ARG A 198 9.40 16.04 -9.65
N VAL A 199 10.10 15.18 -10.39
CA VAL A 199 10.31 15.35 -11.83
C VAL A 199 10.15 14.00 -12.51
N SER A 200 9.47 13.99 -13.66
CA SER A 200 9.37 12.82 -14.53
C SER A 200 9.47 13.27 -15.99
N ALA A 201 10.21 12.52 -16.80
CA ALA A 201 10.33 12.72 -18.23
C ALA A 201 9.90 11.44 -18.96
N HIS A 202 8.96 11.56 -19.86
CA HIS A 202 8.51 10.47 -20.72
C HIS A 202 9.02 10.72 -22.15
N PHE A 203 9.77 9.76 -22.66
CA PHE A 203 10.41 9.79 -23.98
C PHE A 203 9.68 8.82 -24.92
N LYS A 204 9.07 9.33 -25.96
CA LYS A 204 8.49 8.57 -27.07
C LYS A 204 9.54 8.40 -28.15
N ILE A 205 10.37 7.35 -28.05
CA ILE A 205 11.55 7.17 -28.89
C ILE A 205 11.14 6.73 -30.30
N THR A 206 10.18 5.80 -30.35
CA THR A 206 9.47 5.39 -31.59
C THR A 206 7.99 5.12 -31.24
N ASP A 207 7.16 4.79 -32.23
CA ASP A 207 5.76 4.42 -31.95
C ASP A 207 5.64 3.18 -31.06
N ASN A 208 6.63 2.32 -31.09
CA ASN A 208 6.63 1.05 -30.35
C ASN A 208 7.53 1.06 -29.12
N PHE A 209 8.40 2.07 -28.96
CA PHE A 209 9.38 2.12 -27.88
C PHE A 209 9.35 3.45 -27.13
N SER A 210 9.14 3.38 -25.84
CA SER A 210 9.15 4.54 -24.95
C SER A 210 9.97 4.26 -23.67
N SER A 211 10.43 5.33 -23.04
CA SER A 211 11.11 5.29 -21.76
C SER A 211 10.59 6.37 -20.84
N ARG A 212 10.58 6.11 -19.55
CA ARG A 212 10.28 7.11 -18.53
C ARG A 212 11.40 7.13 -17.49
N LEU A 213 11.88 8.32 -17.17
CA LEU A 213 12.78 8.60 -16.06
C LEU A 213 12.06 9.47 -15.06
N GLY A 214 12.03 9.08 -13.80
CA GLY A 214 11.35 9.84 -12.75
C GLY A 214 12.03 9.76 -11.42
N GLY A 215 11.84 10.79 -10.59
CA GLY A 215 12.31 10.82 -9.23
C GLY A 215 11.64 11.90 -8.41
N GLY A 216 11.75 11.75 -7.09
CA GLY A 216 11.14 12.69 -6.17
C GLY A 216 11.48 12.40 -4.71
N PHE A 217 11.01 13.29 -3.85
CA PHE A 217 11.21 13.24 -2.42
C PHE A 217 9.91 12.88 -1.72
N GLY A 218 10.02 12.21 -0.58
CA GLY A 218 8.91 11.83 0.28
C GLY A 218 9.27 11.95 1.75
N TYR A 219 8.26 11.90 2.61
CA TYR A 219 8.46 11.82 4.05
C TYR A 219 7.35 11.01 4.71
N LYS A 220 7.61 10.59 5.97
CA LYS A 220 6.62 9.97 6.84
C LYS A 220 6.75 10.56 8.23
N THR A 221 5.61 10.87 8.86
CA THR A 221 5.55 11.27 10.26
C THR A 221 5.71 10.05 11.18
N PRO A 222 6.44 10.17 12.30
CA PRO A 222 6.55 9.09 13.27
C PRO A 222 5.19 8.74 13.88
N THR A 223 4.87 7.45 13.89
CA THR A 223 3.71 6.89 14.58
C THR A 223 4.08 5.53 15.17
N ILE A 224 3.30 5.04 16.15
CA ILE A 224 3.49 3.68 16.70
C ILE A 224 3.06 2.59 15.70
N PHE A 225 2.33 2.94 14.65
CA PHE A 225 1.80 2.00 13.66
C PHE A 225 2.88 1.59 12.66
N THR A 226 3.79 0.75 13.13
CA THR A 226 4.82 0.10 12.33
C THR A 226 4.59 -1.41 12.32
N GLU A 227 5.12 -2.10 11.32
CA GLU A 227 5.01 -3.56 11.22
C GLU A 227 5.61 -4.26 12.46
N ASP A 228 6.74 -3.77 12.96
CA ASP A 228 7.39 -4.34 14.15
C ASP A 228 6.55 -4.17 15.42
N SER A 229 5.92 -3.00 15.60
CA SER A 229 5.00 -2.77 16.72
C SER A 229 3.76 -3.67 16.62
N GLU A 230 3.25 -3.86 15.42
CA GLU A 230 2.08 -4.73 15.17
C GLU A 230 2.39 -6.21 15.43
N ARG A 231 3.59 -6.69 15.11
CA ARG A 231 4.06 -8.06 15.46
C ARG A 231 4.06 -8.32 16.96
N LEU A 232 4.28 -7.29 17.76
CA LEU A 232 4.19 -7.34 19.21
C LEU A 232 2.77 -7.07 19.74
N GLN A 233 1.77 -6.95 18.88
CA GLN A 233 0.41 -6.46 19.22
C GLN A 233 0.45 -5.16 20.04
N TYR A 234 1.47 -4.34 19.82
CA TYR A 234 1.77 -3.10 20.56
C TYR A 234 2.12 -3.32 22.06
N GLN A 235 2.38 -4.55 22.49
CA GLN A 235 2.80 -4.82 23.86
C GLN A 235 4.13 -4.15 24.17
N HIS A 236 4.21 -3.49 25.32
CA HIS A 236 5.42 -2.82 25.81
C HIS A 236 6.02 -1.75 24.88
N VAL A 237 5.28 -1.32 23.84
CA VAL A 237 5.72 -0.24 22.95
C VAL A 237 5.40 1.10 23.59
N LEU A 238 6.43 1.94 23.77
CA LEU A 238 6.32 3.28 24.33
C LEU A 238 5.72 4.28 23.31
N PRO A 239 5.10 5.38 23.79
CA PRO A 239 4.68 6.48 22.94
C PRO A 239 5.84 7.05 22.10
N ILE A 240 5.49 7.69 20.97
CA ILE A 240 6.44 8.48 20.19
C ILE A 240 6.92 9.68 21.00
N ASP A 241 8.22 9.87 21.04
CA ASP A 241 8.88 11.00 21.68
C ASP A 241 9.07 12.12 20.63
N LYS A 242 8.17 13.11 20.62
CA LYS A 242 8.18 14.18 19.62
C LYS A 242 9.44 15.05 19.67
N ASP A 243 10.11 15.13 20.82
CA ASP A 243 11.33 15.91 21.00
C ASP A 243 12.56 15.22 20.39
N LYS A 244 12.54 13.90 20.29
CA LYS A 244 13.66 13.09 19.79
C LYS A 244 13.42 12.54 18.40
N ASN A 245 12.18 12.16 18.08
CA ASN A 245 11.87 11.60 16.78
C ASN A 245 11.74 12.69 15.71
N LYS A 246 12.12 12.34 14.48
CA LYS A 246 12.13 13.23 13.32
C LYS A 246 11.34 12.60 12.18
N LEU A 247 10.96 13.41 11.19
CA LEU A 247 10.41 12.89 9.93
C LEU A 247 11.40 11.91 9.29
N GLU A 248 10.93 10.76 8.88
CA GLU A 248 11.63 9.91 7.94
C GLU A 248 11.59 10.59 6.57
N ARG A 249 12.73 10.72 5.88
CA ARG A 249 12.81 11.36 4.57
C ARG A 249 13.25 10.35 3.54
N SER A 250 12.62 10.34 2.38
CA SER A 250 12.95 9.40 1.30
C SER A 250 13.27 10.13 0.00
N TYR A 251 14.12 9.49 -0.80
CA TYR A 251 14.50 9.89 -2.15
C TYR A 251 14.28 8.68 -3.05
N GLY A 252 13.52 8.87 -4.13
CA GLY A 252 13.25 7.80 -5.09
C GLY A 252 13.70 8.19 -6.50
N LEU A 253 14.26 7.23 -7.21
CA LEU A 253 14.59 7.34 -8.63
C LEU A 253 14.12 6.06 -9.33
N ASN A 254 13.53 6.21 -10.52
CA ASN A 254 13.22 5.08 -11.38
C ASN A 254 13.43 5.42 -12.85
N ILE A 255 13.73 4.39 -13.63
CA ILE A 255 13.75 4.44 -15.09
C ILE A 255 13.09 3.19 -15.64
N ASP A 256 12.22 3.34 -16.60
CA ASP A 256 11.61 2.22 -17.31
C ASP A 256 11.80 2.33 -18.82
N PHE A 257 11.75 1.17 -19.46
CA PHE A 257 11.77 1.00 -20.91
C PHE A 257 10.60 0.12 -21.30
N ASN A 258 9.76 0.59 -22.21
CA ASN A 258 8.57 -0.09 -22.64
C ASN A 258 8.61 -0.30 -24.14
N TYR A 259 8.45 -1.55 -24.57
CA TYR A 259 8.36 -1.92 -25.99
C TYR A 259 7.09 -2.72 -26.24
N VAL A 260 6.33 -2.33 -27.26
CA VAL A 260 5.08 -2.97 -27.64
C VAL A 260 5.09 -3.21 -29.14
N THR A 261 4.75 -4.42 -29.57
CA THR A 261 4.66 -4.75 -30.99
C THR A 261 3.63 -5.84 -31.25
N SER A 262 3.29 -6.00 -32.52
CA SER A 262 2.46 -7.09 -32.98
C SER A 262 3.05 -7.74 -34.22
N PHE A 263 2.82 -9.05 -34.39
CA PHE A 263 3.28 -9.87 -35.51
C PHE A 263 2.11 -10.62 -36.15
N CYS A 264 2.32 -11.18 -37.31
CA CYS A 264 1.34 -12.00 -38.02
C CYS A 264 -0.02 -11.31 -38.16
N ASP A 265 -0.03 -10.10 -38.75
CA ASP A 265 -1.24 -9.27 -38.94
C ASP A 265 -2.05 -9.02 -37.65
N GLY A 266 -1.34 -8.87 -36.53
CA GLY A 266 -1.95 -8.60 -35.21
C GLY A 266 -2.36 -9.83 -34.41
N ASN A 267 -2.21 -11.05 -34.96
CA ASN A 267 -2.57 -12.28 -34.24
C ASN A 267 -1.67 -12.57 -33.02
N ILE A 268 -0.43 -12.05 -33.02
CA ILE A 268 0.50 -12.17 -31.90
C ILE A 268 0.78 -10.76 -31.40
N THR A 269 0.48 -10.50 -30.13
CA THR A 269 0.87 -9.25 -29.45
C THR A 269 2.00 -9.54 -28.47
N PHE A 270 2.97 -8.65 -28.44
CA PHE A 270 4.11 -8.73 -27.51
C PHE A 270 4.34 -7.38 -26.85
N SER A 271 4.48 -7.38 -25.54
CA SER A 271 4.97 -6.21 -24.82
C SER A 271 5.97 -6.62 -23.75
N ILE A 272 6.99 -5.79 -23.58
CA ILE A 272 7.96 -5.91 -22.49
C ILE A 272 8.15 -4.55 -21.83
N ASN A 273 8.10 -4.53 -20.52
CA ASN A 273 8.48 -3.39 -19.70
C ASN A 273 9.63 -3.80 -18.78
N GLN A 274 10.71 -3.02 -18.79
CA GLN A 274 11.85 -3.19 -17.89
C GLN A 274 11.99 -1.94 -17.04
N LEU A 275 11.76 -2.09 -15.74
CA LEU A 275 11.91 -1.04 -14.72
C LEU A 275 13.20 -1.27 -13.93
N PHE A 276 13.90 -0.20 -13.59
CA PHE A 276 14.93 -0.14 -12.54
C PHE A 276 14.54 0.92 -11.54
N PHE A 277 14.74 0.64 -10.25
CA PHE A 277 14.41 1.57 -9.18
C PHE A 277 15.48 1.62 -8.10
N TYR A 278 15.54 2.77 -7.46
CA TYR A 278 16.33 3.01 -6.26
C TYR A 278 15.54 3.89 -5.30
N THR A 279 15.45 3.47 -4.05
CA THR A 279 14.83 4.25 -2.96
C THR A 279 15.80 4.29 -1.79
N TYR A 280 15.99 5.48 -1.25
CA TYR A 280 16.80 5.74 -0.07
C TYR A 280 15.91 6.38 0.99
N LEU A 281 15.91 5.81 2.19
CA LEU A 281 15.21 6.30 3.36
C LEU A 281 16.22 6.73 4.41
N ASP A 282 16.26 8.02 4.68
CA ASP A 282 17.18 8.63 5.63
C ASP A 282 16.61 8.56 7.06
N ASN A 283 17.47 8.19 8.01
CA ASN A 283 17.12 8.09 9.43
C ASN A 283 15.81 7.33 9.70
N PRO A 284 15.67 6.06 9.25
CA PRO A 284 14.45 5.30 9.42
C PRO A 284 14.10 5.11 10.90
N LEU A 285 12.81 5.07 11.18
CA LEU A 285 12.25 4.84 12.50
C LEU A 285 12.20 3.35 12.78
N LEU A 286 13.04 2.85 13.69
CA LEU A 286 13.11 1.43 14.05
C LEU A 286 12.72 1.19 15.50
N LEU A 287 12.08 0.04 15.74
CA LEU A 287 11.72 -0.42 17.06
C LEU A 287 12.94 -1.03 17.74
N GLN A 288 13.34 -0.48 18.88
CA GLN A 288 14.52 -0.89 19.65
C GLN A 288 14.11 -1.26 21.09
N SER A 289 14.70 -2.33 21.65
CA SER A 289 14.49 -2.69 23.04
C SER A 289 15.22 -1.69 23.95
N THR A 290 14.58 -1.37 25.08
CA THR A 290 15.17 -0.59 26.17
C THR A 290 15.72 -1.51 27.27
N THR A 291 16.51 -0.97 28.19
CA THR A 291 17.05 -1.73 29.35
C THR A 291 15.97 -2.26 30.29
N ASP A 292 14.79 -1.65 30.27
CA ASP A 292 13.67 -1.99 31.17
C ASP A 292 12.72 -3.04 30.55
N GLY A 293 13.10 -3.66 29.41
CA GLY A 293 12.28 -4.63 28.72
C GLY A 293 11.11 -4.04 27.92
N LEU A 294 11.09 -2.72 27.75
CA LEU A 294 10.15 -2.01 26.90
C LEU A 294 10.73 -1.82 25.48
N TYR A 295 9.91 -1.32 24.56
CA TYR A 295 10.31 -1.01 23.19
C TYR A 295 10.05 0.46 22.88
N ARG A 296 11.00 1.09 22.20
CA ARG A 296 10.90 2.48 21.75
C ARG A 296 11.21 2.58 20.28
N LEU A 297 10.44 3.39 19.58
CA LEU A 297 10.70 3.78 18.20
C LEU A 297 11.70 4.94 18.19
N ASN A 298 12.88 4.72 17.61
CA ASN A 298 13.93 5.73 17.45
C ASN A 298 14.35 5.86 16.00
N ASN A 299 14.62 7.09 15.55
CA ASN A 299 15.32 7.28 14.29
C ASN A 299 16.78 6.86 14.49
N ILE A 300 17.24 5.90 13.69
CA ILE A 300 18.63 5.45 13.72
C ILE A 300 19.53 6.42 12.95
N THR A 301 20.82 6.48 13.33
CA THR A 301 21.85 7.14 12.53
C THR A 301 22.25 6.20 11.40
N GLY A 302 21.61 6.33 10.25
CA GLY A 302 21.83 5.44 9.11
C GLY A 302 20.73 5.60 8.07
N HIS A 303 20.57 4.58 7.24
CA HIS A 303 19.57 4.60 6.18
C HIS A 303 19.05 3.20 5.86
N THR A 304 17.88 3.15 5.26
CA THR A 304 17.40 1.97 4.55
C THR A 304 17.45 2.25 3.06
N ASP A 305 18.09 1.39 2.29
CA ASP A 305 18.08 1.46 0.83
C ASP A 305 17.37 0.26 0.21
N SER A 306 16.68 0.50 -0.89
CA SER A 306 16.05 -0.52 -1.71
C SER A 306 16.36 -0.24 -3.17
N LYS A 307 16.89 -1.23 -3.87
CA LYS A 307 17.22 -1.16 -5.30
C LYS A 307 16.84 -2.44 -5.99
N GLY A 308 16.49 -2.33 -7.24
CA GLY A 308 16.11 -3.52 -7.98
C GLY A 308 15.75 -3.26 -9.42
N GLY A 309 15.26 -4.32 -10.03
CA GLY A 309 14.73 -4.29 -11.38
C GLY A 309 13.52 -5.20 -11.50
N GLU A 310 12.60 -4.80 -12.34
CA GLU A 310 11.38 -5.54 -12.64
C GLU A 310 11.22 -5.67 -14.15
N THR A 311 11.06 -6.90 -14.62
CA THR A 311 10.79 -7.23 -16.02
C THR A 311 9.38 -7.79 -16.11
N ASN A 312 8.52 -7.16 -16.91
CA ASN A 312 7.17 -7.61 -17.20
C ASN A 312 7.05 -7.91 -18.68
N VAL A 313 6.67 -9.14 -19.03
CA VAL A 313 6.43 -9.58 -20.41
C VAL A 313 4.99 -10.00 -20.54
N LYS A 314 4.34 -9.55 -21.60
CA LYS A 314 3.00 -9.97 -21.99
C LYS A 314 3.02 -10.47 -23.41
N ILE A 315 2.51 -11.67 -23.63
CA ILE A 315 2.36 -12.30 -24.94
C ILE A 315 0.90 -12.66 -25.12
N GLY A 316 0.27 -12.17 -26.18
CA GLY A 316 -1.07 -12.55 -26.58
C GLY A 316 -1.01 -13.36 -27.89
N TYR A 317 -1.74 -14.46 -27.96
CA TYR A 317 -1.94 -15.24 -29.17
C TYR A 317 -3.41 -15.68 -29.24
N LYS A 318 -4.20 -15.05 -30.09
CA LYS A 318 -5.65 -15.28 -30.15
C LYS A 318 -6.26 -15.11 -28.74
N ASP A 319 -6.90 -16.17 -28.26
CA ASP A 319 -7.57 -16.25 -26.97
C ASP A 319 -6.62 -16.52 -25.80
N PHE A 320 -5.31 -16.73 -26.05
CA PHE A 320 -4.31 -17.03 -25.02
C PHE A 320 -3.51 -15.79 -24.67
N HIS A 321 -3.34 -15.54 -23.37
CA HIS A 321 -2.51 -14.47 -22.83
C HIS A 321 -1.55 -15.03 -21.78
N LEU A 322 -0.25 -14.84 -22.01
CA LEU A 322 0.81 -15.17 -21.05
C LEU A 322 1.38 -13.88 -20.47
N TYR A 323 1.39 -13.79 -19.14
CA TYR A 323 2.03 -12.73 -18.38
C TYR A 323 3.18 -13.33 -17.57
N LEU A 324 4.36 -12.77 -17.72
CA LEU A 324 5.55 -13.14 -16.95
C LEU A 324 6.09 -11.88 -16.28
N GLY A 325 6.28 -11.94 -14.97
CA GLY A 325 6.89 -10.89 -14.18
C GLY A 325 8.06 -11.44 -13.39
N TYR A 326 9.21 -10.81 -13.50
CA TYR A 326 10.38 -11.10 -12.67
C TYR A 326 10.82 -9.86 -11.94
N THR A 327 10.99 -9.95 -10.62
CA THR A 327 11.47 -8.86 -9.77
C THR A 327 12.72 -9.30 -9.03
N PHE A 328 13.76 -8.49 -9.14
CA PHE A 328 14.93 -8.53 -8.26
C PHE A 328 14.87 -7.35 -7.30
N THR A 329 14.99 -7.60 -6.00
CA THR A 329 15.00 -6.56 -4.96
C THR A 329 16.13 -6.82 -3.98
N ASP A 330 17.03 -5.84 -3.82
CA ASP A 330 18.02 -5.80 -2.76
C ASP A 330 17.69 -4.64 -1.83
N THR A 331 17.23 -4.97 -0.62
CA THR A 331 16.88 -3.99 0.40
C THR A 331 17.55 -4.30 1.72
N GLY A 332 17.98 -3.25 2.42
CA GLY A 332 18.64 -3.41 3.71
C GLY A 332 18.79 -2.09 4.43
N THR A 333 18.93 -2.21 5.74
CA THR A 333 19.16 -1.10 6.65
C THR A 333 20.62 -1.07 7.06
N LYS A 334 21.27 0.10 6.94
CA LYS A 334 22.65 0.34 7.36
C LYS A 334 22.65 1.19 8.61
N GLU A 335 23.16 0.64 9.68
CA GLU A 335 23.33 1.30 10.97
C GLU A 335 24.78 1.09 11.44
N ASN A 336 25.43 2.15 11.92
CA ASN A 336 26.82 2.09 12.43
C ASN A 336 27.83 1.44 11.45
N GLY A 337 27.61 1.61 10.13
CA GLY A 337 28.46 1.03 9.09
C GLY A 337 28.14 -0.41 8.70
N ILE A 338 27.28 -1.10 9.44
CA ILE A 338 26.86 -2.49 9.19
C ILE A 338 25.52 -2.48 8.45
N ARG A 339 25.48 -3.15 7.29
CA ARG A 339 24.25 -3.33 6.50
C ARG A 339 23.59 -4.66 6.86
N GLN A 340 22.33 -4.62 7.23
CA GLN A 340 21.49 -5.80 7.47
C GLN A 340 20.40 -5.88 6.40
N GLU A 341 20.21 -7.06 5.84
CA GLU A 341 19.08 -7.32 4.91
C GLU A 341 17.75 -7.21 5.65
N ASN A 342 16.76 -6.61 5.01
CA ASN A 342 15.42 -6.56 5.57
C ASN A 342 14.81 -7.97 5.63
N ILE A 343 14.07 -8.22 6.70
CA ILE A 343 13.39 -9.49 6.90
C ILE A 343 12.18 -9.62 5.98
N LEU A 344 11.75 -10.86 5.69
CA LEU A 344 10.57 -11.22 4.90
C LEU A 344 10.53 -10.59 3.50
N THR A 345 11.71 -10.25 2.95
CA THR A 345 11.82 -9.68 1.61
C THR A 345 12.57 -10.65 0.69
N PRO A 346 11.89 -11.29 -0.28
CA PRO A 346 12.54 -12.19 -1.24
C PRO A 346 13.37 -11.37 -2.21
N LYS A 347 14.63 -11.79 -2.44
CA LYS A 347 15.51 -11.15 -3.44
C LYS A 347 15.03 -11.39 -4.87
N HIS A 348 14.47 -12.56 -5.12
CA HIS A 348 13.95 -12.95 -6.43
C HIS A 348 12.51 -13.38 -6.31
N ARG A 349 11.66 -12.80 -7.14
CA ARG A 349 10.25 -13.14 -7.28
C ARG A 349 9.93 -13.36 -8.75
N LEU A 350 9.26 -14.44 -9.08
CA LEU A 350 8.75 -14.73 -10.42
C LEU A 350 7.24 -14.90 -10.35
N ASN A 351 6.53 -14.24 -11.23
CA ASN A 351 5.08 -14.36 -11.41
C ASN A 351 4.82 -14.89 -12.83
N SER A 352 3.96 -15.89 -12.96
CA SER A 352 3.53 -16.41 -14.25
C SER A 352 2.02 -16.60 -14.25
N ILE A 353 1.33 -16.01 -15.22
CA ILE A 353 -0.12 -16.15 -15.40
C ILE A 353 -0.39 -16.52 -16.84
N LEU A 354 -1.02 -17.67 -17.06
CA LEU A 354 -1.52 -18.10 -18.35
C LEU A 354 -3.05 -18.00 -18.33
N MET A 355 -3.61 -17.18 -19.21
CA MET A 355 -5.05 -17.02 -19.38
C MET A 355 -5.49 -17.54 -20.75
N TYR A 356 -6.63 -18.24 -20.75
CA TYR A 356 -7.42 -18.53 -21.94
C TYR A 356 -8.74 -17.79 -21.80
N GLU A 357 -9.00 -16.84 -22.70
CA GLU A 357 -10.18 -15.97 -22.65
C GLU A 357 -10.89 -15.99 -24.00
N VAL A 358 -12.09 -16.54 -24.01
CA VAL A 358 -13.03 -16.43 -25.13
C VAL A 358 -14.08 -15.40 -24.73
N GLU A 359 -14.13 -14.28 -25.45
CA GLU A 359 -15.03 -13.15 -25.19
C GLU A 359 -16.48 -13.65 -24.97
N ASP A 360 -17.11 -13.15 -23.91
CA ASP A 360 -18.48 -13.48 -23.50
C ASP A 360 -18.78 -14.97 -23.25
N LYS A 361 -17.75 -15.84 -23.13
CA LYS A 361 -17.95 -17.27 -22.93
C LYS A 361 -17.17 -17.85 -21.79
N TRP A 362 -15.83 -17.75 -21.81
CA TRP A 362 -14.97 -18.43 -20.86
C TRP A 362 -13.76 -17.59 -20.49
N LYS A 363 -13.41 -17.62 -19.18
CA LYS A 363 -12.09 -17.20 -18.71
C LYS A 363 -11.50 -18.31 -17.87
N ILE A 364 -10.32 -18.77 -18.23
CA ILE A 364 -9.58 -19.80 -17.51
C ILE A 364 -8.19 -19.25 -17.23
N GLY A 365 -7.77 -19.25 -15.97
CA GLY A 365 -6.48 -18.74 -15.52
C GLY A 365 -5.70 -19.78 -14.73
N LEU A 366 -4.42 -19.90 -15.04
CA LEU A 366 -3.42 -20.62 -14.24
C LEU A 366 -2.38 -19.62 -13.80
N GLU A 367 -2.07 -19.60 -12.51
CA GLU A 367 -1.07 -18.70 -11.95
C GLU A 367 -0.06 -19.45 -11.10
N ALA A 368 1.18 -18.98 -11.12
CA ALA A 368 2.25 -19.50 -10.28
C ALA A 368 3.15 -18.33 -9.84
N TYR A 369 3.45 -18.28 -8.55
CA TYR A 369 4.29 -17.26 -7.92
C TYR A 369 5.43 -17.93 -7.19
N TYR A 370 6.66 -17.68 -7.61
CA TYR A 370 7.87 -18.18 -6.94
C TYR A 370 8.46 -17.07 -6.06
N PHE A 371 8.89 -17.46 -4.88
CA PHE A 371 9.60 -16.60 -3.92
C PHE A 371 10.91 -17.27 -3.50
N SER A 372 12.02 -16.53 -3.64
CA SER A 372 13.33 -17.00 -3.17
C SER A 372 13.39 -17.05 -1.63
N PRO A 373 14.40 -17.72 -1.04
CA PRO A 373 14.63 -17.73 0.39
C PRO A 373 14.67 -16.31 0.98
N GLN A 374 14.07 -16.13 2.16
CA GLN A 374 13.95 -14.85 2.85
C GLN A 374 14.57 -14.92 4.24
N LYS A 375 15.15 -13.82 4.72
CA LYS A 375 15.60 -13.70 6.11
C LYS A 375 14.37 -13.60 7.02
N LEU A 376 14.34 -14.38 8.11
CA LEU A 376 13.29 -14.37 9.12
C LEU A 376 13.66 -13.46 10.30
N GLY A 377 12.68 -13.12 11.14
CA GLY A 377 12.88 -12.24 12.29
C GLY A 377 13.84 -12.78 13.35
N ASP A 378 13.99 -14.10 13.45
CA ASP A 378 14.95 -14.81 14.32
C ASP A 378 16.36 -14.92 13.74
N GLY A 379 16.61 -14.34 12.56
CA GLY A 379 17.88 -14.39 11.85
C GLY A 379 18.06 -15.65 10.98
N LEU A 380 17.17 -16.61 11.05
CA LEU A 380 17.16 -17.78 10.19
C LEU A 380 16.77 -17.41 8.74
N LYS A 381 16.98 -18.35 7.83
CA LYS A 381 16.59 -18.24 6.43
C LYS A 381 15.40 -19.15 6.14
N GLY A 382 14.27 -18.56 5.77
CA GLY A 382 13.11 -19.30 5.28
C GLY A 382 13.42 -19.98 3.94
N LYS A 383 12.75 -21.08 3.66
CA LYS A 383 12.90 -21.80 2.39
C LYS A 383 12.18 -21.03 1.27
N GLN A 384 12.64 -21.28 0.04
CA GLN A 384 11.89 -20.88 -1.15
C GLN A 384 10.56 -21.63 -1.25
N TYR A 385 9.56 -21.01 -1.86
CA TYR A 385 8.26 -21.64 -2.07
C TYR A 385 7.59 -21.14 -3.35
N VAL A 386 6.60 -21.90 -3.80
CA VAL A 386 5.74 -21.57 -4.94
C VAL A 386 4.30 -21.59 -4.45
N VAL A 387 3.55 -20.57 -4.86
CA VAL A 387 2.09 -20.51 -4.68
C VAL A 387 1.47 -20.66 -6.07
N CYS A 388 0.54 -21.60 -6.22
CA CYS A 388 -0.20 -21.78 -7.47
C CYS A 388 -1.68 -21.48 -7.25
N GLY A 389 -2.31 -20.89 -8.25
CA GLY A 389 -3.73 -20.62 -8.30
C GLY A 389 -4.34 -21.06 -9.62
N PHE A 390 -5.63 -21.35 -9.58
CA PHE A 390 -6.45 -21.69 -10.74
C PHE A 390 -7.76 -20.93 -10.65
N MET A 391 -8.21 -20.39 -11.78
CA MET A 391 -9.51 -19.73 -11.91
C MET A 391 -10.22 -20.26 -13.15
N ILE A 392 -11.52 -20.47 -13.03
CA ILE A 392 -12.41 -20.72 -14.17
C ILE A 392 -13.66 -19.87 -14.00
N GLU A 393 -14.05 -19.17 -15.06
CA GLU A 393 -15.31 -18.44 -15.14
C GLU A 393 -16.05 -18.82 -16.41
N LYS A 394 -17.32 -19.14 -16.27
CA LYS A 394 -18.26 -19.28 -17.39
C LYS A 394 -19.19 -18.08 -17.39
N ILE A 395 -19.27 -17.41 -18.54
CA ILE A 395 -20.11 -16.23 -18.76
C ILE A 395 -21.34 -16.64 -19.57
N TRP A 396 -22.51 -16.16 -19.19
CA TRP A 396 -23.78 -16.20 -19.92
C TRP A 396 -24.34 -14.79 -20.01
N GLU A 397 -25.30 -14.57 -20.86
CA GLU A 397 -25.89 -13.23 -21.11
C GLU A 397 -26.34 -12.49 -19.87
N MET A 398 -26.87 -13.20 -18.85
CA MET A 398 -27.46 -12.59 -17.66
C MET A 398 -26.65 -12.78 -16.37
N PHE A 399 -25.71 -13.72 -16.34
CA PHE A 399 -24.92 -14.02 -15.15
C PHE A 399 -23.62 -14.72 -15.51
N SER A 400 -22.64 -14.69 -14.61
CA SER A 400 -21.44 -15.53 -14.69
C SER A 400 -21.30 -16.38 -13.43
N LEU A 401 -20.64 -17.54 -13.58
CA LEU A 401 -20.25 -18.42 -12.48
C LEU A 401 -18.74 -18.59 -12.51
N TYR A 402 -18.09 -18.38 -11.39
CA TYR A 402 -16.65 -18.55 -11.26
C TYR A 402 -16.29 -19.43 -10.07
N ALA A 403 -15.12 -20.09 -10.19
CA ALA A 403 -14.46 -20.83 -9.11
C ALA A 403 -12.95 -20.53 -9.15
N ASN A 404 -12.34 -20.36 -7.99
CA ASN A 404 -10.91 -20.12 -7.80
C ASN A 404 -10.41 -20.79 -6.50
#